data_82c082d6f10b697b45ee2fe41beeb733
#
_entry.id   82c082d6f10b697b45ee2fe41beeb733
#
_cell.length_a   1.000
_cell.length_b   1.000
_cell.length_c   1.000
_cell.angle_alpha   90.00
_cell.angle_beta   90.00
_cell.angle_gamma   90.00
#
_symmetry.space_group_name_H-M   'P 1'
#
loop_
_entity.id
_entity.type
_entity.pdbx_description
1 polymer ?
#
loop_
_entity_poly.entity_id
_entity_poly.type
_entity_poly.pdbx_seq_one_letter_code
_entity_poly.pdbx_strand_id
1 'polypeptide(L)'
;ADTNFEQTIGYGEDVYCAQAAEMIRNLCEKEDAAVHFVVGGTQANLTVIDAALRPYQGALCAASGHINVHETGAVEATGHKVLGLPHMDGKITAAQVTEVMEKHLADASAEHTVQPKLVYISSPTEFGTLYTRAELEALHETCRRYGLYLFLDGARMSYGLAASGNDVTLPVLAKCCDVFYLGGTKCGALFGEAIVITNPELKQDFRYMIKQKGGMLAKGRLLGIQFLELFKDDMKMYLELAEHADRLADRIRAAFQEKGFELVCENTTNQIFVILPNDAVKAPSEQFVLSLDQVVDDGHQMVRICTSWATKEEDADRLVQAIRQI
;
A
#
# COMPACT_ATOMS: atom_id res chain seq x y z
N ALA A 1 16.89 1.92 -22.31
CA ALA A 1 17.59 1.68 -23.60
C ALA A 1 19.10 1.57 -23.39
N ASP A 2 19.70 2.46 -22.62
CA ASP A 2 21.17 2.62 -22.50
C ASP A 2 21.86 1.39 -21.91
N THR A 3 21.22 0.72 -20.96
CA THR A 3 21.74 -0.48 -20.31
C THR A 3 21.42 -1.79 -21.07
N ASN A 4 20.75 -1.73 -22.23
CA ASN A 4 20.21 -2.93 -22.87
C ASN A 4 21.29 -3.91 -23.35
N PHE A 5 22.47 -3.41 -23.71
CA PHE A 5 23.61 -4.23 -24.16
C PHE A 5 24.60 -4.56 -23.04
N GLU A 6 24.36 -4.08 -21.82
CA GLU A 6 25.23 -4.41 -20.69
C GLU A 6 25.03 -5.86 -20.22
N GLN A 7 26.13 -6.52 -19.96
CA GLN A 7 26.13 -7.82 -19.29
C GLN A 7 26.20 -7.60 -17.78
N THR A 8 25.09 -7.87 -17.10
CA THR A 8 24.98 -7.76 -15.65
C THR A 8 24.65 -9.11 -15.02
N ILE A 9 24.99 -9.28 -13.75
CA ILE A 9 24.50 -10.40 -12.94
C ILE A 9 22.97 -10.32 -12.93
N GLY A 10 22.28 -11.45 -13.06
CA GLY A 10 20.83 -11.52 -13.07
C GLY A 10 20.21 -11.57 -11.67
N TYR A 11 18.87 -11.68 -11.64
CA TYR A 11 18.10 -12.01 -10.46
C TYR A 11 18.19 -10.98 -9.31
N GLY A 12 18.39 -9.69 -9.67
CA GLY A 12 18.45 -8.58 -8.73
C GLY A 12 19.78 -8.46 -7.97
N GLU A 13 20.83 -9.14 -8.43
CA GLU A 13 22.19 -9.04 -7.86
C GLU A 13 23.11 -8.13 -8.70
N ASP A 14 22.52 -7.37 -9.61
CA ASP A 14 23.22 -6.38 -10.43
C ASP A 14 23.51 -5.08 -9.68
N VAL A 15 24.40 -4.28 -10.26
CA VAL A 15 24.84 -3.01 -9.65
C VAL A 15 23.69 -2.00 -9.48
N TYR A 16 22.71 -1.99 -10.37
CA TYR A 16 21.59 -1.05 -10.30
C TYR A 16 20.65 -1.38 -9.14
N CYS A 17 20.33 -2.67 -8.96
CA CYS A 17 19.56 -3.13 -7.80
C CYS A 17 20.31 -2.87 -6.50
N ALA A 18 21.63 -3.09 -6.47
CA ALA A 18 22.46 -2.84 -5.29
C ALA A 18 22.47 -1.35 -4.90
N GLN A 19 22.65 -0.45 -5.88
CA GLN A 19 22.63 1.01 -5.66
C GLN A 19 21.25 1.51 -5.22
N ALA A 20 20.17 1.03 -5.84
CA ALA A 20 18.82 1.38 -5.43
C ALA A 20 18.52 0.89 -4.01
N ALA A 21 18.94 -0.32 -3.66
CA ALA A 21 18.78 -0.87 -2.31
C ALA A 21 19.57 -0.07 -1.26
N GLU A 22 20.80 0.35 -1.57
CA GLU A 22 21.60 1.20 -0.70
C GLU A 22 20.96 2.55 -0.47
N MET A 23 20.45 3.19 -1.54
CA MET A 23 19.74 4.45 -1.46
C MET A 23 18.50 4.35 -0.55
N ILE A 24 17.71 3.28 -0.69
CA ILE A 24 16.55 3.03 0.17
C ILE A 24 16.97 2.82 1.64
N ARG A 25 18.03 2.05 1.91
CA ARG A 25 18.55 1.89 3.28
C ARG A 25 18.95 3.22 3.91
N ASN A 26 19.63 4.07 3.16
CA ASN A 26 20.04 5.39 3.62
C ASN A 26 18.83 6.29 3.94
N LEU A 27 17.82 6.33 3.06
CA LEU A 27 16.58 7.06 3.26
C LEU A 27 15.76 6.55 4.47
N CYS A 28 15.85 5.27 4.76
CA CYS A 28 15.22 4.64 5.93
C CYS A 28 16.05 4.78 7.21
N GLU A 29 17.27 5.34 7.16
CA GLU A 29 18.23 5.34 8.26
C GLU A 29 18.43 3.93 8.88
N LYS A 30 18.43 2.89 8.01
CA LYS A 30 18.46 1.49 8.43
C LYS A 30 19.43 0.68 7.56
N GLU A 31 20.72 0.78 7.86
CA GLU A 31 21.82 0.17 7.09
C GLU A 31 21.69 -1.34 6.94
N ASP A 32 21.18 -2.02 7.98
CA ASP A 32 21.01 -3.47 8.01
C ASP A 32 19.70 -3.95 7.37
N ALA A 33 18.85 -3.08 6.84
CA ALA A 33 17.62 -3.51 6.16
C ALA A 33 17.93 -4.33 4.91
N ALA A 34 17.20 -5.43 4.70
CA ALA A 34 17.21 -6.14 3.44
C ALA A 34 16.21 -5.48 2.47
N VAL A 35 16.67 -5.21 1.25
CA VAL A 35 15.81 -4.59 0.22
C VAL A 35 15.74 -5.53 -0.98
N HIS A 36 14.52 -5.85 -1.40
CA HIS A 36 14.25 -6.75 -2.53
C HIS A 36 13.23 -6.13 -3.47
N PHE A 37 13.42 -6.32 -4.78
CA PHE A 37 12.52 -5.81 -5.81
C PHE A 37 11.69 -6.94 -6.39
N VAL A 38 10.37 -6.72 -6.49
CA VAL A 38 9.39 -7.64 -7.07
C VAL A 38 8.50 -6.92 -8.07
N VAL A 39 7.70 -7.64 -8.86
CA VAL A 39 6.99 -7.05 -10.00
C VAL A 39 5.70 -6.32 -9.64
N GLY A 40 5.13 -6.53 -8.47
CA GLY A 40 3.87 -5.90 -8.08
C GLY A 40 3.44 -6.22 -6.66
N GLY A 41 2.43 -5.48 -6.16
CA GLY A 41 1.97 -5.54 -4.78
C GLY A 41 1.47 -6.92 -4.35
N THR A 42 0.65 -7.59 -5.16
CA THR A 42 0.16 -8.95 -4.85
C THR A 42 1.32 -9.93 -4.66
N GLN A 43 2.37 -9.86 -5.51
CA GLN A 43 3.56 -10.69 -5.33
C GLN A 43 4.32 -10.32 -4.04
N ALA A 44 4.42 -9.04 -3.71
CA ALA A 44 5.02 -8.60 -2.45
C ALA A 44 4.24 -9.16 -1.26
N ASN A 45 2.92 -8.99 -1.25
CA ASN A 45 2.04 -9.39 -0.15
C ASN A 45 2.09 -10.90 0.10
N LEU A 46 1.84 -11.72 -0.92
CA LEU A 46 1.86 -13.18 -0.75
C LEU A 46 3.25 -13.71 -0.38
N THR A 47 4.34 -13.10 -0.91
CA THR A 47 5.70 -13.54 -0.62
C THR A 47 6.10 -13.23 0.83
N VAL A 48 5.79 -12.02 1.31
CA VAL A 48 6.08 -11.60 2.69
C VAL A 48 5.29 -12.42 3.68
N ILE A 49 3.98 -12.59 3.45
CA ILE A 49 3.10 -13.32 4.37
C ILE A 49 3.48 -14.79 4.45
N ASP A 50 3.76 -15.44 3.32
CA ASP A 50 4.18 -16.84 3.28
C ASP A 50 5.57 -17.05 3.92
N ALA A 51 6.48 -16.09 3.78
CA ALA A 51 7.79 -16.13 4.44
C ALA A 51 7.71 -15.93 5.96
N ALA A 52 6.74 -15.13 6.42
CA ALA A 52 6.60 -14.76 7.82
C ALA A 52 5.83 -15.78 8.66
N LEU A 53 4.95 -16.56 8.04
CA LEU A 53 3.97 -17.38 8.75
C LEU A 53 4.26 -18.87 8.65
N ARG A 54 3.91 -19.58 9.72
CA ARG A 54 3.80 -21.04 9.71
C ARG A 54 2.39 -21.45 9.22
N PRO A 55 2.21 -22.68 8.70
CA PRO A 55 0.94 -23.11 8.08
C PRO A 55 -0.33 -22.92 8.90
N TYR A 56 -0.23 -22.91 10.24
CA TYR A 56 -1.36 -22.71 11.16
C TYR A 56 -1.57 -21.25 11.57
N GLN A 57 -0.77 -20.33 11.03
CA GLN A 57 -0.82 -18.91 11.37
C GLN A 57 -1.56 -18.10 10.31
N GLY A 58 -2.13 -16.97 10.72
CA GLY A 58 -2.88 -16.07 9.85
C GLY A 58 -2.49 -14.60 10.01
N ALA A 59 -2.93 -13.80 9.04
CA ALA A 59 -2.70 -12.37 8.97
C ALA A 59 -3.98 -11.59 9.33
N LEU A 60 -3.91 -10.72 10.35
CA LEU A 60 -4.96 -9.74 10.68
C LEU A 60 -4.87 -8.57 9.70
N CYS A 61 -6.00 -8.10 9.20
CA CYS A 61 -6.08 -6.87 8.40
C CYS A 61 -7.47 -6.21 8.56
N ALA A 62 -7.63 -5.00 8.02
CA ALA A 62 -8.96 -4.42 7.83
C ALA A 62 -9.81 -5.33 6.92
N ALA A 63 -11.13 -5.41 7.15
CA ALA A 63 -12.02 -6.17 6.28
C ALA A 63 -11.97 -5.70 4.82
N SER A 64 -11.65 -4.42 4.59
CA SER A 64 -11.38 -3.83 3.27
C SER A 64 -9.94 -4.01 2.79
N GLY A 65 -9.05 -4.57 3.60
CA GLY A 65 -7.62 -4.73 3.27
C GLY A 65 -7.40 -5.45 1.94
N HIS A 66 -6.47 -4.97 1.14
CA HIS A 66 -6.24 -5.45 -0.23
C HIS A 66 -6.05 -6.96 -0.30
N ILE A 67 -5.32 -7.56 0.63
CA ILE A 67 -5.12 -9.01 0.72
C ILE A 67 -6.41 -9.79 0.99
N ASN A 68 -7.43 -9.15 1.59
CA ASN A 68 -8.70 -9.79 1.89
C ASN A 68 -9.70 -9.73 0.71
N VAL A 69 -9.67 -8.65 -0.09
CA VAL A 69 -10.75 -8.38 -1.06
C VAL A 69 -10.31 -8.25 -2.52
N HIS A 70 -9.04 -7.97 -2.81
CA HIS A 70 -8.59 -7.61 -4.17
C HIS A 70 -7.42 -8.45 -4.71
N GLU A 71 -7.08 -9.59 -4.10
CA GLU A 71 -5.97 -10.44 -4.54
C GLU A 71 -6.38 -11.86 -4.94
N THR A 72 -7.68 -12.09 -5.16
CA THR A 72 -8.19 -13.38 -5.68
C THR A 72 -7.75 -14.58 -4.82
N GLY A 73 -7.63 -14.38 -3.48
CA GLY A 73 -7.19 -15.42 -2.56
C GLY A 73 -5.69 -15.75 -2.69
N ALA A 74 -4.84 -14.79 -3.08
CA ALA A 74 -3.41 -15.04 -3.26
C ALA A 74 -2.72 -15.47 -1.95
N VAL A 75 -3.10 -14.88 -0.82
CA VAL A 75 -2.59 -15.27 0.51
C VAL A 75 -3.10 -16.65 0.90
N GLU A 76 -4.38 -16.92 0.70
CA GLU A 76 -4.99 -18.23 0.98
C GLU A 76 -4.36 -19.32 0.12
N ALA A 77 -3.99 -19.03 -1.11
CA ALA A 77 -3.29 -19.97 -2.00
C ALA A 77 -1.89 -20.35 -1.49
N THR A 78 -1.29 -19.56 -0.59
CA THR A 78 -0.05 -19.95 0.12
C THR A 78 -0.30 -20.81 1.36
N GLY A 79 -1.57 -21.05 1.72
CA GLY A 79 -1.98 -21.86 2.86
C GLY A 79 -2.28 -21.07 4.14
N HIS A 80 -2.31 -19.74 4.06
CA HIS A 80 -2.55 -18.88 5.22
C HIS A 80 -3.96 -18.28 5.16
N LYS A 81 -4.55 -18.06 6.34
CA LYS A 81 -5.86 -17.43 6.45
C LYS A 81 -5.69 -15.92 6.67
N VAL A 82 -6.47 -15.14 5.93
CA VAL A 82 -6.68 -13.73 6.21
C VAL A 82 -7.80 -13.57 7.23
N LEU A 83 -7.57 -12.78 8.26
CA LEU A 83 -8.47 -12.51 9.38
C LEU A 83 -8.91 -11.04 9.30
N GLY A 84 -10.02 -10.78 8.60
CA GLY A 84 -10.55 -9.42 8.41
C GLY A 84 -11.22 -8.89 9.68
N LEU A 85 -10.83 -7.68 10.10
CA LEU A 85 -11.40 -6.95 11.23
C LEU A 85 -12.29 -5.81 10.73
N PRO A 86 -13.35 -5.46 11.46
CA PRO A 86 -14.08 -4.21 11.21
C PRO A 86 -13.11 -3.03 11.19
N HIS A 87 -13.37 -2.07 10.31
CA HIS A 87 -12.49 -0.92 10.17
C HIS A 87 -13.28 0.39 10.17
N MET A 88 -12.59 1.49 10.45
CA MET A 88 -13.03 2.83 10.17
C MET A 88 -12.11 3.43 9.12
N ASP A 89 -12.66 3.81 7.97
CA ASP A 89 -11.92 4.44 6.87
C ASP A 89 -10.68 3.64 6.39
N GLY A 90 -10.81 2.29 6.40
CA GLY A 90 -9.73 1.38 6.01
C GLY A 90 -8.70 1.09 7.11
N LYS A 91 -8.80 1.70 8.29
CA LYS A 91 -7.84 1.51 9.39
C LYS A 91 -8.33 0.51 10.43
N ILE A 92 -7.40 -0.29 10.94
CA ILE A 92 -7.57 -1.07 12.17
C ILE A 92 -6.72 -0.45 13.28
N THR A 93 -7.11 -0.65 14.53
CA THR A 93 -6.48 -0.01 15.69
C THR A 93 -5.69 -1.01 16.53
N ALA A 94 -4.73 -0.51 17.30
CA ALA A 94 -4.00 -1.27 18.31
C ALA A 94 -4.94 -1.93 19.34
N ALA A 95 -6.06 -1.27 19.68
CA ALA A 95 -7.06 -1.81 20.60
C ALA A 95 -7.76 -3.05 20.02
N GLN A 96 -8.14 -3.02 18.73
CA GLN A 96 -8.74 -4.18 18.07
C GLN A 96 -7.77 -5.36 18.00
N VAL A 97 -6.49 -5.11 17.68
CA VAL A 97 -5.45 -6.16 17.67
C VAL A 97 -5.29 -6.73 19.08
N THR A 98 -5.28 -5.89 20.12
CA THR A 98 -5.24 -6.31 21.53
C THR A 98 -6.43 -7.22 21.88
N GLU A 99 -7.64 -6.80 21.53
CA GLU A 99 -8.86 -7.59 21.79
C GLU A 99 -8.80 -8.97 21.16
N VAL A 100 -8.39 -9.05 19.89
CA VAL A 100 -8.23 -10.33 19.19
C VAL A 100 -7.22 -11.23 19.88
N MET A 101 -6.07 -10.68 20.28
CA MET A 101 -5.00 -11.46 20.92
C MET A 101 -5.41 -11.90 22.33
N GLU A 102 -6.04 -11.04 23.13
CA GLU A 102 -6.51 -11.41 24.47
C GLU A 102 -7.58 -12.50 24.40
N LYS A 103 -8.52 -12.39 23.45
CA LYS A 103 -9.51 -13.43 23.19
C LYS A 103 -8.87 -14.75 22.79
N HIS A 104 -7.90 -14.72 21.86
CA HIS A 104 -7.20 -15.92 21.41
C HIS A 104 -6.40 -16.57 22.55
N LEU A 105 -5.69 -15.78 23.37
CA LEU A 105 -4.89 -16.29 24.49
C LEU A 105 -5.73 -16.80 25.67
N ALA A 106 -6.94 -16.29 25.86
CA ALA A 106 -7.87 -16.75 26.89
C ALA A 106 -8.69 -17.99 26.49
N ASP A 107 -8.68 -18.35 25.21
CA ASP A 107 -9.42 -19.50 24.71
C ASP A 107 -8.69 -20.81 25.04
N ALA A 108 -9.31 -21.66 25.88
CA ALA A 108 -8.78 -22.96 26.24
C ALA A 108 -8.61 -23.92 25.03
N SER A 109 -9.29 -23.60 23.91
CA SER A 109 -9.24 -24.33 22.64
C SER A 109 -8.53 -23.56 21.53
N ALA A 110 -7.67 -22.58 21.87
CA ALA A 110 -6.98 -21.75 20.90
C ALA A 110 -6.24 -22.54 19.80
N GLU A 111 -5.67 -23.70 20.17
CA GLU A 111 -4.96 -24.59 19.21
C GLU A 111 -5.88 -25.22 18.16
N HIS A 112 -7.20 -25.11 18.29
CA HIS A 112 -8.19 -25.52 17.27
C HIS A 112 -8.50 -24.41 16.27
N THR A 113 -7.93 -23.21 16.47
CA THR A 113 -8.17 -22.03 15.63
C THR A 113 -6.87 -21.55 14.99
N VAL A 114 -7.02 -20.72 13.94
CA VAL A 114 -5.83 -20.09 13.32
C VAL A 114 -5.20 -19.13 14.32
N GLN A 115 -3.90 -19.25 14.53
CA GLN A 115 -3.13 -18.34 15.39
C GLN A 115 -2.85 -17.03 14.64
N PRO A 116 -3.30 -15.86 15.13
CA PRO A 116 -2.88 -14.58 14.59
C PRO A 116 -1.37 -14.39 14.82
N LYS A 117 -0.62 -14.03 13.77
CA LYS A 117 0.84 -13.86 13.89
C LYS A 117 1.37 -12.64 13.15
N LEU A 118 0.62 -12.10 12.20
CA LEU A 118 0.99 -10.93 11.43
C LEU A 118 -0.19 -9.94 11.41
N VAL A 119 0.12 -8.66 11.53
CA VAL A 119 -0.80 -7.53 11.30
C VAL A 119 -0.40 -6.89 9.98
N TYR A 120 -1.33 -6.89 9.02
CA TYR A 120 -1.19 -6.21 7.75
C TYR A 120 -2.00 -4.92 7.76
N ILE A 121 -1.37 -3.83 7.36
CA ILE A 121 -2.01 -2.54 7.16
C ILE A 121 -1.57 -1.94 5.84
N SER A 122 -2.39 -1.10 5.22
CA SER A 122 -2.04 -0.31 4.03
C SER A 122 -1.89 1.16 4.41
N SER A 123 -0.88 1.85 3.87
CA SER A 123 -0.74 3.30 4.03
C SER A 123 -0.18 3.94 2.76
N PRO A 124 -0.98 4.79 2.07
CA PRO A 124 -2.41 5.06 2.27
C PRO A 124 -3.28 3.81 2.27
N THR A 125 -4.37 3.83 3.05
CA THR A 125 -5.34 2.74 3.06
C THR A 125 -6.07 2.62 1.73
N GLU A 126 -6.91 1.61 1.57
CA GLU A 126 -7.78 1.44 0.40
C GLU A 126 -8.73 2.62 0.19
N PHE A 127 -9.07 3.37 1.27
CA PHE A 127 -9.86 4.60 1.24
C PHE A 127 -9.01 5.88 1.12
N GLY A 128 -7.69 5.76 0.98
CA GLY A 128 -6.78 6.90 0.85
C GLY A 128 -6.45 7.60 2.16
N THR A 129 -6.91 7.09 3.30
CA THR A 129 -6.57 7.63 4.62
C THR A 129 -5.16 7.23 5.05
N LEU A 130 -4.60 7.95 6.00
CA LEU A 130 -3.24 7.74 6.49
C LEU A 130 -3.24 7.28 7.95
N TYR A 131 -2.37 6.35 8.28
CA TYR A 131 -2.01 6.13 9.68
C TYR A 131 -1.11 7.29 10.13
N THR A 132 -1.46 7.91 11.24
CA THR A 132 -0.58 8.86 11.92
C THR A 132 0.60 8.13 12.54
N ARG A 133 1.68 8.86 12.82
CA ARG A 133 2.82 8.30 13.55
C ARG A 133 2.41 7.68 14.89
N ALA A 134 1.51 8.33 15.63
CA ALA A 134 1.03 7.81 16.90
C ALA A 134 0.25 6.49 16.77
N GLU A 135 -0.61 6.37 15.73
CA GLU A 135 -1.33 5.13 15.45
C GLU A 135 -0.37 4.00 15.05
N LEU A 136 0.64 4.32 14.24
CA LEU A 136 1.65 3.36 13.81
C LEU A 136 2.53 2.88 14.97
N GLU A 137 2.97 3.79 15.83
CA GLU A 137 3.74 3.46 17.04
C GLU A 137 2.90 2.61 18.01
N ALA A 138 1.61 2.89 18.18
CA ALA A 138 0.71 2.08 19.01
C ALA A 138 0.52 0.65 18.45
N LEU A 139 0.35 0.51 17.13
CA LEU A 139 0.30 -0.81 16.48
C LEU A 139 1.62 -1.56 16.64
N HIS A 140 2.75 -0.90 16.44
CA HIS A 140 4.07 -1.49 16.65
C HIS A 140 4.25 -2.03 18.09
N GLU A 141 3.93 -1.21 19.09
CA GLU A 141 4.02 -1.62 20.51
C GLU A 141 3.13 -2.82 20.81
N THR A 142 1.91 -2.82 20.27
CA THR A 142 0.97 -3.94 20.41
C THR A 142 1.50 -5.20 19.74
N CYS A 143 2.00 -5.09 18.52
CA CYS A 143 2.62 -6.22 17.82
C CYS A 143 3.79 -6.79 18.61
N ARG A 144 4.66 -5.95 19.13
CA ARG A 144 5.79 -6.40 19.98
C ARG A 144 5.32 -7.10 21.26
N ARG A 145 4.29 -6.58 21.93
CA ARG A 145 3.72 -7.17 23.15
C ARG A 145 3.25 -8.60 22.93
N TYR A 146 2.60 -8.86 21.79
CA TYR A 146 2.01 -10.17 21.49
C TYR A 146 2.91 -11.03 20.55
N GLY A 147 4.10 -10.57 20.21
CA GLY A 147 5.01 -11.29 19.31
C GLY A 147 4.46 -11.43 17.89
N LEU A 148 3.70 -10.44 17.41
CA LEU A 148 3.18 -10.34 16.05
C LEU A 148 4.19 -9.59 15.17
N TYR A 149 4.16 -9.87 13.86
CA TYR A 149 4.85 -9.05 12.86
C TYR A 149 3.93 -7.93 12.38
N LEU A 150 4.49 -6.74 12.16
CA LEU A 150 3.78 -5.61 11.53
C LEU A 150 4.27 -5.45 10.09
N PHE A 151 3.39 -5.69 9.14
CA PHE A 151 3.63 -5.55 7.71
C PHE A 151 2.79 -4.41 7.13
N LEU A 152 3.46 -3.43 6.49
CA LEU A 152 2.80 -2.28 5.87
C LEU A 152 2.90 -2.36 4.35
N ASP A 153 1.73 -2.41 3.72
CA ASP A 153 1.54 -2.28 2.28
C ASP A 153 1.65 -0.80 1.88
N GLY A 154 2.69 -0.49 1.13
CA GLY A 154 2.96 0.85 0.63
C GLY A 154 2.73 1.00 -0.88
N ALA A 155 1.75 0.30 -1.47
CA ALA A 155 1.47 0.37 -2.92
C ALA A 155 1.27 1.80 -3.44
N ARG A 156 0.84 2.72 -2.57
CA ARG A 156 0.67 4.14 -2.86
C ARG A 156 1.53 5.02 -1.94
N MET A 157 2.67 4.53 -1.51
CA MET A 157 3.51 5.20 -0.50
C MET A 157 3.88 6.62 -0.88
N SER A 158 4.18 6.93 -2.14
CA SER A 158 4.54 8.29 -2.55
C SER A 158 3.43 9.30 -2.24
N TYR A 159 2.18 8.95 -2.54
CA TYR A 159 1.02 9.81 -2.26
C TYR A 159 0.83 10.03 -0.75
N GLY A 160 1.06 8.99 0.06
CA GLY A 160 1.02 9.13 1.52
C GLY A 160 2.14 10.02 2.07
N LEU A 161 3.36 9.87 1.57
CA LEU A 161 4.51 10.69 1.99
C LEU A 161 4.37 12.15 1.58
N ALA A 162 3.79 12.43 0.41
CA ALA A 162 3.56 13.77 -0.10
C ALA A 162 2.30 14.45 0.47
N ALA A 163 1.38 13.68 1.05
CA ALA A 163 0.09 14.18 1.47
C ALA A 163 0.17 15.25 2.56
N SER A 164 -0.69 16.24 2.47
CA SER A 164 -0.84 17.27 3.50
C SER A 164 -1.24 16.64 4.84
N GLY A 165 -0.53 17.01 5.91
CA GLY A 165 -0.76 16.50 7.27
C GLY A 165 -0.12 15.15 7.56
N ASN A 166 0.62 14.56 6.63
CA ASN A 166 1.40 13.36 6.92
C ASN A 166 2.53 13.67 7.92
N ASP A 167 2.64 12.82 8.96
CA ASP A 167 3.67 12.90 9.99
C ASP A 167 4.57 11.64 10.05
N VAL A 168 4.42 10.74 9.06
CA VAL A 168 5.17 9.50 8.93
C VAL A 168 6.27 9.64 7.86
N THR A 169 7.49 9.27 8.23
CA THR A 169 8.67 9.28 7.34
C THR A 169 9.20 7.86 7.14
N LEU A 170 10.10 7.66 6.16
CA LEU A 170 10.74 6.34 5.95
C LEU A 170 11.49 5.83 7.19
N PRO A 171 12.25 6.66 7.94
CA PRO A 171 12.83 6.20 9.21
C PRO A 171 11.80 5.76 10.25
N VAL A 172 10.63 6.42 10.33
CA VAL A 172 9.53 6.00 11.21
C VAL A 172 8.97 4.64 10.78
N LEU A 173 8.76 4.43 9.48
CA LEU A 173 8.36 3.12 8.94
C LEU A 173 9.38 2.03 9.27
N ALA A 174 10.66 2.30 9.04
CA ALA A 174 11.74 1.36 9.32
C ALA A 174 11.89 1.02 10.81
N LYS A 175 11.51 1.94 11.69
CA LYS A 175 11.49 1.73 13.15
C LYS A 175 10.28 0.89 13.59
N CYS A 176 9.11 1.13 13.00
CA CYS A 176 7.85 0.55 13.47
C CYS A 176 7.48 -0.76 12.78
N CYS A 177 7.81 -0.93 11.51
CA CYS A 177 7.39 -2.10 10.73
C CYS A 177 8.50 -3.16 10.66
N ASP A 178 8.12 -4.43 10.79
CA ASP A 178 9.01 -5.58 10.53
C ASP A 178 9.32 -5.73 9.04
N VAL A 179 8.32 -5.44 8.22
CA VAL A 179 8.40 -5.36 6.77
C VAL A 179 7.48 -4.24 6.27
N PHE A 180 7.90 -3.53 5.26
CA PHE A 180 7.04 -2.66 4.46
C PHE A 180 7.51 -2.65 3.02
N TYR A 181 6.71 -2.16 2.09
CA TYR A 181 7.23 -1.93 0.75
C TYR A 181 6.91 -0.54 0.22
N LEU A 182 7.77 -0.09 -0.68
CA LEU A 182 7.66 1.18 -1.39
C LEU A 182 7.14 0.89 -2.79
N GLY A 183 5.92 1.35 -3.05
CA GLY A 183 5.24 1.13 -4.32
C GLY A 183 5.88 1.91 -5.46
N GLY A 184 6.20 1.23 -6.55
CA GLY A 184 6.66 1.85 -7.80
C GLY A 184 5.56 1.90 -8.85
N THR A 185 4.83 0.82 -9.02
CA THR A 185 3.83 0.63 -10.09
C THR A 185 2.79 1.76 -10.18
N LYS A 186 2.26 2.22 -9.06
CA LYS A 186 1.28 3.31 -9.03
C LYS A 186 1.92 4.70 -8.94
N CYS A 187 3.22 4.77 -8.69
CA CYS A 187 3.95 5.97 -8.29
C CYS A 187 5.03 6.38 -9.32
N GLY A 188 4.83 6.08 -10.60
CA GLY A 188 5.70 6.53 -11.68
C GLY A 188 6.58 5.47 -12.34
N ALA A 189 6.80 4.31 -11.71
CA ALA A 189 7.48 3.19 -12.35
C ALA A 189 6.59 2.49 -13.38
N LEU A 190 7.18 1.80 -14.33
CA LEU A 190 6.45 0.92 -15.27
C LEU A 190 5.85 -0.27 -14.53
N PHE A 191 6.57 -0.80 -13.55
CA PHE A 191 6.16 -1.90 -12.67
C PHE A 191 7.16 -2.01 -11.51
N GLY A 192 6.72 -2.66 -10.42
CA GLY A 192 7.61 -3.07 -9.34
C GLY A 192 7.35 -2.40 -8.00
N GLU A 193 7.79 -3.13 -6.99
CA GLU A 193 7.72 -2.76 -5.58
C GLU A 193 9.07 -3.06 -4.93
N ALA A 194 9.52 -2.20 -4.02
CA ALA A 194 10.72 -2.42 -3.22
C ALA A 194 10.32 -2.86 -1.80
N ILE A 195 10.48 -4.15 -1.49
CA ILE A 195 10.24 -4.71 -0.17
C ILE A 195 11.43 -4.37 0.73
N VAL A 196 11.16 -3.77 1.89
CA VAL A 196 12.15 -3.43 2.91
C VAL A 196 11.88 -4.25 4.16
N ILE A 197 12.83 -5.12 4.53
CA ILE A 197 12.73 -6.00 5.70
C ILE A 197 13.68 -5.50 6.78
N THR A 198 13.12 -5.08 7.90
CA THR A 198 13.89 -4.57 9.05
C THR A 198 14.11 -5.66 10.10
N ASN A 199 13.14 -6.58 10.25
CA ASN A 199 13.24 -7.68 11.20
C ASN A 199 14.24 -8.75 10.75
N PRO A 200 15.28 -9.07 11.55
CA PRO A 200 16.31 -10.05 11.17
C PRO A 200 15.77 -11.46 10.94
N GLU A 201 14.71 -11.88 11.65
CA GLU A 201 14.12 -13.22 11.48
C GLU A 201 13.52 -13.40 10.08
N LEU A 202 12.94 -12.33 9.50
CA LEU A 202 12.29 -12.36 8.20
C LEU A 202 13.28 -12.17 7.02
N LYS A 203 14.54 -11.79 7.30
CA LYS A 203 15.59 -11.68 6.26
C LYS A 203 16.13 -13.05 5.84
N GLN A 204 16.13 -14.01 6.78
CA GLN A 204 16.71 -15.31 6.53
C GLN A 204 15.97 -16.02 5.39
N ASP A 205 16.72 -16.49 4.41
CA ASP A 205 16.23 -17.28 3.27
C ASP A 205 15.12 -16.62 2.42
N PHE A 206 14.86 -15.32 2.60
CA PHE A 206 13.78 -14.63 1.89
C PHE A 206 13.91 -14.70 0.36
N ARG A 207 15.12 -14.77 -0.18
CA ARG A 207 15.35 -14.95 -1.63
C ARG A 207 14.82 -16.28 -2.15
N TYR A 208 14.78 -17.34 -1.36
CA TYR A 208 14.14 -18.60 -1.74
C TYR A 208 12.63 -18.41 -1.93
N MET A 209 12.00 -17.64 -1.05
CA MET A 209 10.58 -17.30 -1.16
C MET A 209 10.30 -16.47 -2.41
N ILE A 210 11.11 -15.46 -2.71
CA ILE A 210 10.99 -14.69 -3.95
C ILE A 210 11.11 -15.61 -5.17
N LYS A 211 12.09 -16.54 -5.17
CA LYS A 211 12.28 -17.47 -6.29
C LYS A 211 11.10 -18.40 -6.46
N GLN A 212 10.59 -18.97 -5.38
CA GLN A 212 9.45 -19.88 -5.39
C GLN A 212 8.17 -19.20 -5.93
N LYS A 213 7.96 -17.92 -5.59
CA LYS A 213 6.81 -17.11 -6.05
C LYS A 213 7.03 -16.46 -7.41
N GLY A 214 8.08 -16.83 -8.15
CA GLY A 214 8.36 -16.33 -9.50
C GLY A 214 8.90 -14.89 -9.56
N GLY A 215 9.29 -14.30 -8.42
CA GLY A 215 9.72 -12.91 -8.31
C GLY A 215 11.16 -12.63 -8.75
N MET A 216 11.97 -13.66 -8.98
CA MET A 216 13.35 -13.48 -9.45
C MET A 216 13.42 -13.38 -10.97
N LEU A 217 13.48 -12.17 -11.49
CA LEU A 217 13.63 -11.91 -12.93
C LEU A 217 15.08 -12.10 -13.35
N ALA A 218 15.31 -12.81 -14.46
CA ALA A 218 16.65 -12.98 -15.04
C ALA A 218 17.28 -11.62 -15.42
N LYS A 219 16.49 -10.65 -15.79
CA LYS A 219 16.88 -9.24 -16.05
C LYS A 219 16.38 -8.32 -14.92
N GLY A 220 16.71 -8.66 -13.66
CA GLY A 220 16.26 -7.95 -12.46
C GLY A 220 16.62 -6.48 -12.41
N ARG A 221 17.71 -6.07 -13.09
CA ARG A 221 18.10 -4.67 -13.22
C ARG A 221 16.99 -3.73 -13.69
N LEU A 222 16.01 -4.25 -14.44
CA LEU A 222 14.89 -3.43 -14.91
C LEU A 222 14.05 -2.89 -13.74
N LEU A 223 13.98 -3.60 -12.63
CA LEU A 223 13.38 -3.11 -11.39
C LEU A 223 14.29 -2.07 -10.72
N GLY A 224 15.56 -2.44 -10.48
CA GLY A 224 16.52 -1.56 -9.80
C GLY A 224 16.69 -0.20 -10.48
N ILE A 225 16.80 -0.15 -11.81
CA ILE A 225 16.94 1.10 -12.57
C ILE A 225 15.75 2.04 -12.32
N GLN A 226 14.52 1.55 -12.24
CA GLN A 226 13.35 2.38 -12.02
C GLN A 226 13.38 3.01 -10.62
N PHE A 227 13.69 2.22 -9.60
CA PHE A 227 13.81 2.73 -8.23
C PHE A 227 15.01 3.67 -8.09
N LEU A 228 16.13 3.38 -8.75
CA LEU A 228 17.29 4.26 -8.77
C LEU A 228 16.92 5.66 -9.31
N GLU A 229 16.15 5.72 -10.41
CA GLU A 229 15.69 7.00 -10.96
C GLU A 229 14.67 7.70 -10.06
N LEU A 230 13.68 6.99 -9.52
CA LEU A 230 12.65 7.57 -8.68
C LEU A 230 13.19 8.11 -7.34
N PHE A 231 14.25 7.49 -6.81
CA PHE A 231 14.78 7.81 -5.49
C PHE A 231 16.02 8.73 -5.51
N LYS A 232 16.47 9.16 -6.70
CA LYS A 232 17.50 10.19 -6.81
C LYS A 232 17.12 11.47 -6.07
N ASP A 233 18.12 12.22 -5.64
CA ASP A 233 17.96 13.53 -5.02
C ASP A 233 16.92 13.51 -3.88
N ASP A 234 17.12 12.58 -2.93
CA ASP A 234 16.23 12.39 -1.77
C ASP A 234 14.76 12.14 -2.15
N MET A 235 14.55 11.28 -3.14
CA MET A 235 13.21 10.90 -3.65
C MET A 235 12.46 12.06 -4.34
N LYS A 236 13.14 13.08 -4.79
CA LYS A 236 12.48 14.26 -5.35
C LYS A 236 11.43 13.91 -6.41
N MET A 237 11.81 13.11 -7.43
CA MET A 237 10.88 12.70 -8.48
C MET A 237 9.69 11.91 -7.93
N TYR A 238 9.94 10.99 -7.00
CA TYR A 238 8.91 10.15 -6.39
C TYR A 238 7.85 10.96 -5.65
N LEU A 239 8.28 12.04 -4.97
CA LEU A 239 7.39 12.96 -4.26
C LEU A 239 6.71 13.96 -5.19
N GLU A 240 7.41 14.57 -6.15
CA GLU A 240 6.82 15.53 -7.09
C GLU A 240 5.69 14.91 -7.93
N LEU A 241 5.85 13.65 -8.37
CA LEU A 241 4.81 12.91 -9.09
C LEU A 241 3.56 12.69 -8.22
N ALA A 242 3.75 12.46 -6.94
CA ALA A 242 2.68 12.27 -5.97
C ALA A 242 1.98 13.59 -5.62
N GLU A 243 2.74 14.65 -5.32
CA GLU A 243 2.22 15.99 -5.05
C GLU A 243 1.33 16.49 -6.20
N HIS A 244 1.74 16.23 -7.45
CA HIS A 244 0.93 16.53 -8.62
C HIS A 244 -0.44 15.83 -8.55
N ALA A 245 -0.47 14.55 -8.28
CA ALA A 245 -1.71 13.77 -8.22
C ALA A 245 -2.61 14.19 -7.05
N ASP A 246 -2.02 14.38 -5.85
CA ASP A 246 -2.75 14.76 -4.65
C ASP A 246 -3.38 16.16 -4.81
N ARG A 247 -2.65 17.10 -5.40
CA ARG A 247 -3.18 18.45 -5.72
C ARG A 247 -4.37 18.39 -6.70
N LEU A 248 -4.33 17.52 -7.70
CA LEU A 248 -5.46 17.33 -8.61
C LEU A 248 -6.65 16.68 -7.90
N ALA A 249 -6.39 15.72 -7.01
CA ALA A 249 -7.43 15.11 -6.19
C ALA A 249 -8.11 16.15 -5.28
N ASP A 250 -7.35 17.05 -4.65
CA ASP A 250 -7.89 18.11 -3.80
C ASP A 250 -8.85 19.05 -4.57
N ARG A 251 -8.50 19.39 -5.81
CA ARG A 251 -9.36 20.24 -6.66
C ARG A 251 -10.68 19.53 -7.00
N ILE A 252 -10.63 18.24 -7.31
CA ILE A 252 -11.80 17.43 -7.62
C ILE A 252 -12.65 17.25 -6.35
N ARG A 253 -12.03 16.97 -5.20
CA ARG A 253 -12.67 16.84 -3.89
C ARG A 253 -13.42 18.12 -3.51
N ALA A 254 -12.76 19.27 -3.66
CA ALA A 254 -13.37 20.58 -3.40
C ALA A 254 -14.60 20.83 -4.27
N ALA A 255 -14.59 20.43 -5.55
CA ALA A 255 -15.76 20.58 -6.43
C ALA A 255 -16.97 19.76 -5.96
N PHE A 256 -16.78 18.54 -5.47
CA PHE A 256 -17.86 17.74 -4.88
C PHE A 256 -18.39 18.38 -3.59
N GLN A 257 -17.51 18.88 -2.73
CA GLN A 257 -17.89 19.57 -1.50
C GLN A 257 -18.65 20.87 -1.77
N GLU A 258 -18.23 21.68 -2.78
CA GLU A 258 -18.94 22.88 -3.23
C GLU A 258 -20.39 22.56 -3.68
N LYS A 259 -20.63 21.38 -4.23
CA LYS A 259 -21.97 20.92 -4.65
C LYS A 259 -22.75 20.27 -3.50
N GLY A 260 -22.16 20.10 -2.33
CA GLY A 260 -22.80 19.51 -1.16
C GLY A 260 -22.85 17.97 -1.18
N PHE A 261 -22.06 17.31 -2.04
CA PHE A 261 -21.96 15.86 -2.03
C PHE A 261 -21.13 15.35 -0.85
N GLU A 262 -21.56 14.23 -0.27
CA GLU A 262 -20.91 13.62 0.87
C GLU A 262 -19.67 12.83 0.44
N LEU A 263 -18.54 13.14 1.05
CA LEU A 263 -17.32 12.33 0.95
C LEU A 263 -17.37 11.22 1.98
N VAL A 264 -17.03 10.01 1.58
CA VAL A 264 -17.06 8.80 2.43
C VAL A 264 -16.09 8.93 3.60
N CYS A 265 -14.94 9.54 3.38
CA CYS A 265 -13.94 9.81 4.42
C CYS A 265 -13.13 11.06 4.07
N GLU A 266 -12.54 11.67 5.09
CA GLU A 266 -11.55 12.72 4.93
C GLU A 266 -10.18 12.10 4.65
N ASN A 267 -9.59 12.47 3.51
CA ASN A 267 -8.23 12.11 3.18
C ASN A 267 -7.59 13.20 2.31
N THR A 268 -6.26 13.19 2.22
CA THR A 268 -5.46 14.19 1.48
C THR A 268 -4.61 13.52 0.38
N THR A 269 -4.92 12.26 0.04
CA THR A 269 -4.20 11.52 -0.99
C THR A 269 -4.94 11.53 -2.32
N ASN A 270 -4.40 10.82 -3.30
CA ASN A 270 -4.88 10.76 -4.68
C ASN A 270 -6.21 10.01 -4.89
N GLN A 271 -6.86 9.51 -3.85
CA GLN A 271 -8.13 8.79 -3.95
C GLN A 271 -9.28 9.62 -3.37
N ILE A 272 -10.40 9.65 -4.07
CA ILE A 272 -11.61 10.33 -3.65
C ILE A 272 -12.75 9.32 -3.68
N PHE A 273 -13.48 9.22 -2.58
CA PHE A 273 -14.68 8.41 -2.46
C PHE A 273 -15.85 9.33 -2.15
N VAL A 274 -16.84 9.35 -3.04
CA VAL A 274 -18.01 10.24 -2.94
C VAL A 274 -19.28 9.45 -3.13
N ILE A 275 -20.32 9.76 -2.35
CA ILE A 275 -21.67 9.22 -2.53
C ILE A 275 -22.43 10.11 -3.46
N LEU A 276 -22.88 9.57 -4.59
CA LEU A 276 -23.61 10.29 -5.61
C LEU A 276 -24.99 9.66 -5.86
N PRO A 277 -26.04 10.48 -6.07
CA PRO A 277 -27.29 9.99 -6.64
C PRO A 277 -27.04 9.33 -8.00
N ASN A 278 -27.79 8.27 -8.31
CA ASN A 278 -27.64 7.54 -9.57
C ASN A 278 -27.73 8.42 -10.81
N ASP A 279 -28.57 9.47 -10.77
CA ASP A 279 -28.70 10.41 -11.88
C ASP A 279 -27.49 11.36 -12.00
N ALA A 280 -26.86 11.71 -10.88
CA ALA A 280 -25.67 12.56 -10.86
C ALA A 280 -24.43 11.89 -11.46
N VAL A 281 -24.39 10.55 -11.49
CA VAL A 281 -23.28 9.78 -12.09
C VAL A 281 -23.33 9.81 -13.62
N LYS A 282 -24.50 9.97 -14.24
CA LYS A 282 -24.70 9.81 -15.69
C LYS A 282 -23.90 10.83 -16.50
N ALA A 283 -24.00 12.10 -16.18
CA ALA A 283 -23.36 13.16 -16.97
C ALA A 283 -21.82 13.09 -16.96
N PRO A 284 -21.16 12.95 -15.81
CA PRO A 284 -19.71 12.69 -15.80
C PRO A 284 -19.32 11.39 -16.51
N SER A 285 -20.14 10.32 -16.45
CA SER A 285 -19.87 9.03 -17.10
C SER A 285 -19.87 9.09 -18.63
N GLU A 286 -20.47 10.11 -19.24
CA GLU A 286 -20.39 10.33 -20.69
C GLU A 286 -18.98 10.74 -21.16
N GLN A 287 -18.19 11.34 -20.28
CA GLN A 287 -16.86 11.87 -20.59
C GLN A 287 -15.73 11.12 -19.88
N PHE A 288 -16.04 10.48 -18.76
CA PHE A 288 -15.06 9.81 -17.88
C PHE A 288 -15.51 8.41 -17.53
N VAL A 289 -14.55 7.50 -17.40
CA VAL A 289 -14.79 6.17 -16.82
C VAL A 289 -14.70 6.30 -15.29
N LEU A 290 -15.86 6.30 -14.64
CA LEU A 290 -15.94 6.34 -13.18
C LEU A 290 -15.89 4.91 -12.62
N SER A 291 -15.11 4.70 -11.57
CA SER A 291 -15.09 3.43 -10.85
C SER A 291 -16.25 3.40 -9.85
N LEU A 292 -17.26 2.58 -10.14
CA LEU A 292 -18.35 2.31 -9.19
C LEU A 292 -17.80 1.33 -8.14
N ASP A 293 -17.78 1.75 -6.89
CA ASP A 293 -17.18 0.96 -5.80
C ASP A 293 -18.25 0.13 -5.06
N GLN A 294 -19.36 0.77 -4.71
CA GLN A 294 -20.44 0.11 -3.97
C GLN A 294 -21.80 0.75 -4.26
N VAL A 295 -22.87 -0.05 -4.30
CA VAL A 295 -24.24 0.42 -4.20
C VAL A 295 -24.54 0.71 -2.73
N VAL A 296 -24.90 1.96 -2.41
CA VAL A 296 -25.21 2.40 -1.06
C VAL A 296 -26.67 2.08 -0.72
N ASP A 297 -27.59 2.49 -1.61
CA ASP A 297 -29.02 2.21 -1.56
C ASP A 297 -29.63 2.25 -2.98
N ASP A 298 -30.96 2.17 -3.09
CA ASP A 298 -31.65 2.19 -4.39
C ASP A 298 -31.43 3.48 -5.20
N GLY A 299 -31.07 4.57 -4.54
CA GLY A 299 -30.90 5.91 -5.15
C GLY A 299 -29.46 6.39 -5.24
N HIS A 300 -28.52 5.77 -4.53
CA HIS A 300 -27.17 6.26 -4.36
C HIS A 300 -26.11 5.17 -4.54
N GLN A 301 -24.98 5.59 -5.06
CA GLN A 301 -23.79 4.73 -5.21
C GLN A 301 -22.53 5.46 -4.78
N MET A 302 -21.58 4.71 -4.27
CA MET A 302 -20.24 5.18 -3.97
C MET A 302 -19.40 5.12 -5.25
N VAL A 303 -18.81 6.24 -5.61
CA VAL A 303 -17.91 6.39 -6.75
C VAL A 303 -16.51 6.66 -6.26
N ARG A 304 -15.54 5.91 -6.79
CA ARG A 304 -14.13 6.14 -6.55
C ARG A 304 -13.50 6.87 -7.75
N ILE A 305 -12.77 7.94 -7.48
CA ILE A 305 -11.95 8.66 -8.44
C ILE A 305 -10.51 8.63 -7.94
N CYS A 306 -9.59 8.27 -8.84
CA CYS A 306 -8.16 8.26 -8.55
C CYS A 306 -7.44 9.15 -9.56
N THR A 307 -6.71 10.13 -9.06
CA THR A 307 -5.68 10.83 -9.84
C THR A 307 -4.39 10.04 -9.81
N SER A 308 -3.49 10.32 -10.72
CA SER A 308 -2.18 9.69 -10.79
C SER A 308 -1.13 10.69 -11.27
N TRP A 309 0.11 10.30 -11.19
CA TRP A 309 1.23 11.04 -11.75
C TRP A 309 1.06 11.38 -13.25
N ALA A 310 0.26 10.61 -13.99
CA ALA A 310 -0.01 10.81 -15.42
C ALA A 310 -1.32 11.59 -15.69
N THR A 311 -2.09 11.94 -14.67
CA THR A 311 -3.33 12.71 -14.83
C THR A 311 -3.00 14.12 -15.30
N LYS A 312 -3.61 14.54 -16.40
CA LYS A 312 -3.38 15.88 -16.96
C LYS A 312 -4.24 16.93 -16.23
N GLU A 313 -3.73 18.15 -16.13
CA GLU A 313 -4.45 19.29 -15.56
C GLU A 313 -5.79 19.51 -16.28
N GLU A 314 -5.78 19.47 -17.62
CA GLU A 314 -6.97 19.69 -18.43
C GLU A 314 -8.05 18.64 -18.19
N ASP A 315 -7.68 17.39 -17.91
CA ASP A 315 -8.63 16.32 -17.62
C ASP A 315 -9.27 16.52 -16.24
N ALA A 316 -8.49 16.95 -15.24
CA ALA A 316 -9.01 17.31 -13.93
C ALA A 316 -9.93 18.53 -14.01
N ASP A 317 -9.58 19.57 -14.80
CA ASP A 317 -10.42 20.74 -15.02
C ASP A 317 -11.75 20.39 -15.68
N ARG A 318 -11.73 19.52 -16.69
CA ARG A 318 -12.97 19.04 -17.34
C ARG A 318 -13.86 18.28 -16.36
N LEU A 319 -13.27 17.44 -15.51
CA LEU A 319 -14.03 16.71 -14.48
C LEU A 319 -14.65 17.67 -13.45
N VAL A 320 -13.88 18.65 -12.96
CA VAL A 320 -14.40 19.71 -12.07
C VAL A 320 -15.55 20.46 -12.69
N GLN A 321 -15.46 20.80 -13.98
CA GLN A 321 -16.56 21.46 -14.71
C GLN A 321 -17.80 20.55 -14.81
N ALA A 322 -17.62 19.26 -15.11
CA ALA A 322 -18.72 18.29 -15.16
C ALA A 322 -19.41 18.14 -13.79
N ILE A 323 -18.64 18.09 -12.70
CA ILE A 323 -19.17 18.03 -11.32
C ILE A 323 -20.00 19.29 -11.01
N ARG A 324 -19.56 20.45 -11.44
CA ARG A 324 -20.31 21.71 -11.20
C ARG A 324 -21.63 21.80 -11.96
N GLN A 325 -21.82 20.95 -12.97
CA GLN A 325 -23.04 20.92 -13.80
C GLN A 325 -24.11 19.93 -13.30
N ILE A 326 -23.81 19.06 -12.38
CA ILE A 326 -24.75 18.13 -11.73
C ILE A 326 -25.47 18.71 -10.52
#